data_dfb6b87a2f252317a560ed22a79d63bc
#
_entry.id   dfb6b87a2f252317a560ed22a79d63bc
#
_cell.length_a   1.000
_cell.length_b   1.000
_cell.length_c   1.000
_cell.angle_alpha   90.00
_cell.angle_beta   90.00
_cell.angle_gamma   90.00
#
_symmetry.space_group_name_H-M   'P 1'
#
loop_
_entity.id
_entity.type
_entity.pdbx_description
1 polymer ?
#
loop_
_entity_poly.entity_id
_entity_poly.type
_entity_poly.pdbx_seq_one_letter_code
_entity_poly.pdbx_strand_id
1 'polypeptide(L)'
;DTDRSRGLGDVYKRQIIDGIFDFVIESEDISKEAQCGQFLHINCGDSTFLRRPISICDAENGKVRFIFEVKGKGTEELAKKEVGDYIDVMGPLGHGFEIKDSVKNAVIIGGGIGVFPLYKLAKNINADVFLGFRSKDRVVMEDEFNDVSNMVIVGTDDGSYGYNGYIASAMEQYLDSHKCDMIYSCGPMPMLKAVKKIAESRGIKCQVSLEQRMGCGIGACLVCSCETNKEGTDRYAKVCTNGPVFYSEEVTLND
;
A
#
# COMPACT_ATOMS: atom_id res chain seq x y z
N ASP A 1 1.82 12.74 21.56
CA ASP A 1 0.49 12.19 21.89
C ASP A 1 0.06 11.34 20.71
N THR A 2 0.17 10.03 20.88
CA THR A 2 -0.40 9.08 19.92
C THR A 2 -1.88 9.01 20.22
N ASP A 3 -2.65 9.78 19.47
CA ASP A 3 -4.09 9.80 19.62
C ASP A 3 -4.66 8.42 19.25
N ARG A 4 -5.27 7.80 20.24
CA ARG A 4 -5.97 6.53 20.07
C ARG A 4 -7.37 6.84 19.58
N SER A 5 -7.50 7.12 18.29
CA SER A 5 -8.84 7.21 17.73
C SER A 5 -9.48 5.81 17.80
N ARG A 6 -10.46 5.67 18.68
CA ARG A 6 -11.33 4.50 18.70
C ARG A 6 -12.23 4.61 17.51
N GLY A 7 -12.00 3.76 16.51
CA GLY A 7 -12.85 3.70 15.34
C GLY A 7 -14.30 3.49 15.76
N LEU A 8 -15.15 4.41 15.41
CA LEU A 8 -16.59 4.30 15.57
C LEU A 8 -17.10 3.42 14.43
N GLY A 9 -17.87 2.42 14.74
CA GLY A 9 -18.64 1.51 13.91
C GLY A 9 -18.18 1.22 12.47
N ASP A 10 -18.05 -0.05 12.14
CA ASP A 10 -17.92 -0.49 10.74
C ASP A 10 -19.18 -0.07 9.95
N VAL A 11 -19.01 0.77 8.93
CA VAL A 11 -20.11 1.31 8.10
C VAL A 11 -20.37 0.42 6.90
N TYR A 12 -19.37 -0.34 6.47
CA TYR A 12 -19.44 -1.15 5.28
C TYR A 12 -18.41 -2.29 5.33
N LYS A 13 -18.87 -3.47 4.96
CA LYS A 13 -18.04 -4.66 4.81
C LYS A 13 -18.44 -5.41 3.55
N ARG A 14 -17.46 -5.77 2.74
CA ARG A 14 -17.66 -6.62 1.56
C ARG A 14 -16.47 -7.57 1.40
N GLN A 15 -16.74 -8.80 1.07
CA GLN A 15 -15.72 -9.68 0.50
C GLN A 15 -15.64 -9.40 -1.01
N ILE A 16 -14.49 -8.90 -1.49
CA ILE A 16 -14.28 -8.55 -2.90
C ILE A 16 -14.10 -9.81 -3.74
N ILE A 17 -13.15 -10.65 -3.30
CA ILE A 17 -12.88 -11.99 -3.82
C ILE A 17 -12.59 -12.91 -2.64
N ASP A 18 -12.41 -14.20 -2.89
CA ASP A 18 -12.13 -15.14 -1.82
C ASP A 18 -10.89 -14.73 -1.00
N GLY A 19 -11.10 -14.61 0.31
CA GLY A 19 -10.08 -14.21 1.29
C GLY A 19 -9.70 -12.74 1.30
N ILE A 20 -10.30 -11.86 0.47
CA ILE A 20 -10.05 -10.40 0.49
C ILE A 20 -11.29 -9.64 0.91
N PHE A 21 -11.15 -8.83 1.95
CA PHE A 21 -12.21 -8.05 2.56
C PHE A 21 -11.96 -6.54 2.45
N ASP A 22 -12.99 -5.81 2.14
CA ASP A 22 -13.07 -4.36 2.03
C ASP A 22 -13.92 -3.81 3.18
N PHE A 23 -13.32 -2.98 4.02
CA PHE A 23 -13.94 -2.39 5.19
C PHE A 23 -13.88 -0.87 5.13
N VAL A 24 -14.96 -0.24 5.58
CA VAL A 24 -15.01 1.21 5.80
C VAL A 24 -15.41 1.48 7.23
N ILE A 25 -14.61 2.23 7.96
CA ILE A 25 -14.89 2.68 9.32
C ILE A 25 -15.13 4.20 9.35
N GLU A 26 -15.90 4.67 10.33
CA GLU A 26 -16.03 6.09 10.62
C GLU A 26 -14.90 6.56 11.53
N SER A 27 -14.17 7.57 11.13
CA SER A 27 -13.18 8.27 11.93
C SER A 27 -12.85 9.62 11.31
N GLU A 28 -13.39 10.68 11.88
CA GLU A 28 -13.14 12.06 11.43
C GLU A 28 -11.66 12.42 11.50
N ASP A 29 -10.99 12.07 12.60
CA ASP A 29 -9.59 12.43 12.84
C ASP A 29 -8.67 11.72 11.85
N ILE A 30 -8.78 10.39 11.72
CA ILE A 30 -7.96 9.63 10.76
C ILE A 30 -8.25 10.08 9.33
N SER A 31 -9.54 10.30 9.00
CA SER A 31 -9.94 10.71 7.65
C SER A 31 -9.33 12.05 7.23
N LYS A 32 -9.22 13.01 8.16
CA LYS A 32 -8.62 14.33 7.91
C LYS A 32 -7.10 14.30 7.79
N GLU A 33 -6.45 13.43 8.58
CA GLU A 33 -4.99 13.42 8.70
C GLU A 33 -4.30 12.43 7.78
N ALA A 34 -5.03 11.42 7.28
CA ALA A 34 -4.47 10.34 6.49
C ALA A 34 -3.86 10.79 5.16
N GLN A 35 -2.58 10.51 4.98
CA GLN A 35 -1.84 10.71 3.74
C GLN A 35 -1.79 9.42 2.90
N CYS A 36 -1.53 9.58 1.59
CA CYS A 36 -1.40 8.45 0.67
C CYS A 36 -0.24 7.54 1.08
N GLY A 37 -0.49 6.24 1.25
CA GLY A 37 0.55 5.26 1.61
C GLY A 37 0.74 5.03 3.11
N GLN A 38 0.02 5.75 3.98
CA GLN A 38 -0.01 5.46 5.42
C GLN A 38 -0.85 4.22 5.74
N PHE A 39 -0.77 3.74 6.97
CA PHE A 39 -1.44 2.54 7.43
C PHE A 39 -2.12 2.71 8.79
N LEU A 40 -2.98 1.75 9.09
CA LEU A 40 -3.63 1.55 10.38
C LEU A 40 -2.98 0.38 11.12
N HIS A 41 -2.95 0.42 12.44
CA HIS A 41 -2.52 -0.69 13.29
C HIS A 41 -3.73 -1.18 14.08
N ILE A 42 -4.34 -2.26 13.61
CA ILE A 42 -5.68 -2.73 14.00
C ILE A 42 -5.60 -3.82 15.06
N ASN A 43 -6.35 -3.67 16.15
CA ASN A 43 -6.59 -4.74 17.09
C ASN A 43 -7.63 -5.71 16.50
N CYS A 44 -7.22 -6.94 16.30
CA CYS A 44 -8.07 -7.97 15.66
C CYS A 44 -8.89 -8.80 16.67
N GLY A 45 -8.88 -8.42 17.97
CA GLY A 45 -9.65 -9.10 19.02
C GLY A 45 -8.77 -9.80 20.05
N ASP A 46 -9.41 -10.29 21.11
CA ASP A 46 -8.74 -10.82 22.33
C ASP A 46 -7.92 -12.09 22.08
N SER A 47 -8.19 -12.79 20.99
CA SER A 47 -7.45 -14.00 20.60
C SER A 47 -6.07 -13.72 20.00
N THR A 48 -5.73 -12.43 19.78
CA THR A 48 -4.47 -12.00 19.14
C THR A 48 -3.76 -10.96 19.98
N PHE A 49 -2.51 -11.24 20.36
CA PHE A 49 -1.71 -10.34 21.20
C PHE A 49 -1.26 -9.06 20.46
N LEU A 50 -0.85 -9.20 19.20
CA LEU A 50 -0.35 -8.07 18.41
C LEU A 50 -1.44 -7.52 17.47
N ARG A 51 -1.42 -6.21 17.27
CA ARG A 51 -2.18 -5.53 16.21
C ARG A 51 -1.66 -5.93 14.83
N ARG A 52 -2.45 -5.67 13.80
CA ARG A 52 -2.07 -5.89 12.40
C ARG A 52 -1.94 -4.57 11.67
N PRO A 53 -0.78 -4.33 11.00
CA PRO A 53 -0.65 -3.19 10.11
C PRO A 53 -1.44 -3.46 8.83
N ILE A 54 -2.37 -2.58 8.51
CA ILE A 54 -3.18 -2.63 7.29
C ILE A 54 -3.14 -1.26 6.63
N SER A 55 -2.76 -1.20 5.38
CA SER A 55 -2.66 0.05 4.62
C SER A 55 -4.01 0.73 4.48
N ILE A 56 -4.03 2.06 4.53
CA ILE A 56 -5.20 2.87 4.20
C ILE A 56 -5.36 2.84 2.67
N CYS A 57 -6.50 2.34 2.21
CA CYS A 57 -6.87 2.34 0.79
C CYS A 57 -7.39 3.71 0.38
N ASP A 58 -8.30 4.29 1.17
CA ASP A 58 -8.84 5.62 0.98
C ASP A 58 -9.27 6.24 2.33
N ALA A 59 -9.33 7.57 2.38
CA ALA A 59 -9.78 8.29 3.56
C ALA A 59 -10.33 9.65 3.16
N GLU A 60 -11.63 9.86 3.33
CA GLU A 60 -12.34 11.09 3.00
C GLU A 60 -13.69 11.18 3.72
N ASN A 61 -14.20 12.39 3.94
CA ASN A 61 -15.56 12.64 4.45
C ASN A 61 -15.88 11.88 5.76
N GLY A 62 -14.92 11.83 6.70
CA GLY A 62 -15.08 11.15 7.98
C GLY A 62 -14.99 9.62 7.90
N LYS A 63 -14.70 9.05 6.73
CA LYS A 63 -14.61 7.62 6.47
C LYS A 63 -13.20 7.21 6.13
N VAL A 64 -12.80 6.01 6.56
CA VAL A 64 -11.51 5.41 6.28
C VAL A 64 -11.74 4.00 5.74
N ARG A 65 -11.27 3.77 4.52
CA ARG A 65 -11.36 2.47 3.83
C ARG A 65 -10.03 1.75 3.93
N PHE A 66 -10.07 0.49 4.30
CA PHE A 66 -8.92 -0.41 4.25
C PHE A 66 -9.32 -1.78 3.70
N ILE A 67 -8.41 -2.38 2.95
CA ILE A 67 -8.64 -3.67 2.31
C ILE A 67 -7.53 -4.61 2.76
N PHE A 68 -7.88 -5.85 3.11
CA PHE A 68 -6.91 -6.82 3.60
C PHE A 68 -7.19 -8.23 3.09
N GLU A 69 -6.13 -9.01 3.02
CA GLU A 69 -6.19 -10.44 2.74
C GLU A 69 -6.12 -11.23 4.05
N VAL A 70 -6.94 -12.26 4.16
CA VAL A 70 -6.89 -13.20 5.28
C VAL A 70 -5.66 -14.10 5.12
N LYS A 71 -4.64 -13.86 5.96
CA LYS A 71 -3.36 -14.60 5.96
C LYS A 71 -3.08 -15.37 7.24
N GLY A 72 -3.92 -15.22 8.25
CA GLY A 72 -3.72 -15.90 9.53
C GLY A 72 -4.67 -15.39 10.60
N LYS A 73 -4.56 -15.95 11.80
CA LYS A 73 -5.52 -15.81 12.89
C LYS A 73 -6.02 -14.37 13.14
N GLY A 74 -5.13 -13.37 13.08
CA GLY A 74 -5.56 -11.97 13.29
C GLY A 74 -6.49 -11.46 12.23
N THR A 75 -6.15 -11.65 10.95
CA THR A 75 -7.00 -11.25 9.82
C THR A 75 -8.23 -12.13 9.67
N GLU A 76 -8.21 -13.40 10.13
CA GLU A 76 -9.39 -14.25 10.25
C GLU A 76 -10.38 -13.69 11.28
N GLU A 77 -9.90 -13.25 12.45
CA GLU A 77 -10.76 -12.62 13.46
C GLU A 77 -11.31 -11.27 12.99
N LEU A 78 -10.49 -10.46 12.31
CA LEU A 78 -10.94 -9.20 11.73
C LEU A 78 -12.03 -9.44 10.67
N ALA A 79 -11.88 -10.47 9.84
CA ALA A 79 -12.86 -10.83 8.82
C ALA A 79 -14.23 -11.29 9.38
N LYS A 80 -14.32 -11.63 10.66
CA LYS A 80 -15.59 -11.99 11.33
C LYS A 80 -16.38 -10.78 11.81
N LYS A 81 -15.76 -9.60 11.89
CA LYS A 81 -16.43 -8.37 12.29
C LYS A 81 -17.59 -8.07 11.35
N GLU A 82 -18.68 -7.54 11.90
CA GLU A 82 -19.90 -7.20 11.16
C GLU A 82 -20.16 -5.70 11.18
N VAL A 83 -20.96 -5.22 10.24
CA VAL A 83 -21.35 -3.81 10.17
C VAL A 83 -22.01 -3.39 11.49
N GLY A 84 -21.49 -2.33 12.10
CA GLY A 84 -21.89 -1.84 13.43
C GLY A 84 -20.94 -2.25 14.56
N ASP A 85 -19.99 -3.17 14.30
CA ASP A 85 -18.98 -3.52 15.29
C ASP A 85 -17.95 -2.40 15.47
N TYR A 86 -17.44 -2.29 16.70
CA TYR A 86 -16.30 -1.40 16.98
C TYR A 86 -14.97 -2.08 16.65
N ILE A 87 -14.10 -1.33 15.95
CA ILE A 87 -12.74 -1.74 15.64
C ILE A 87 -11.77 -0.80 16.37
N ASP A 88 -10.93 -1.33 17.24
CA ASP A 88 -9.87 -0.58 17.92
C ASP A 88 -8.70 -0.39 16.97
N VAL A 89 -8.49 0.85 16.53
CA VAL A 89 -7.52 1.25 15.50
C VAL A 89 -6.57 2.30 16.05
N MET A 90 -5.32 2.18 15.74
CA MET A 90 -4.29 3.20 15.93
C MET A 90 -3.84 3.68 14.55
N GLY A 91 -3.93 4.98 14.28
CA GLY A 91 -3.58 5.57 12.98
C GLY A 91 -4.02 7.03 12.84
N PRO A 92 -3.65 7.69 11.73
CA PRO A 92 -2.80 7.16 10.66
C PRO A 92 -1.33 7.05 11.12
N LEU A 93 -0.61 6.05 10.64
CA LEU A 93 0.76 5.78 11.04
C LEU A 93 1.72 5.81 9.83
N GLY A 94 2.98 6.13 10.13
CA GLY A 94 4.07 6.16 9.16
C GLY A 94 4.07 7.42 8.28
N HIS A 95 5.04 7.48 7.36
CA HIS A 95 5.16 8.53 6.34
C HIS A 95 4.64 7.99 5.00
N GLY A 96 3.76 8.76 4.38
CA GLY A 96 3.17 8.44 3.10
C GLY A 96 4.05 8.81 1.90
N PHE A 97 3.49 8.65 0.70
CA PHE A 97 4.13 9.08 -0.55
C PHE A 97 4.30 10.61 -0.59
N GLU A 98 5.49 11.05 -0.94
CA GLU A 98 5.77 12.46 -1.19
C GLU A 98 5.29 12.83 -2.59
N ILE A 99 4.26 13.67 -2.65
CA ILE A 99 3.69 14.19 -3.90
C ILE A 99 4.26 15.57 -4.16
N LYS A 100 4.95 15.76 -5.29
CA LYS A 100 5.56 17.03 -5.68
C LYS A 100 4.82 17.65 -6.87
N ASP A 101 4.53 18.94 -6.80
CA ASP A 101 3.89 19.69 -7.90
C ASP A 101 4.72 19.68 -9.20
N SER A 102 6.02 19.43 -9.10
CA SER A 102 6.92 19.33 -10.25
C SER A 102 6.76 18.02 -11.05
N VAL A 103 6.15 16.99 -10.47
CA VAL A 103 5.87 15.71 -11.15
C VAL A 103 4.66 15.89 -12.04
N LYS A 104 4.85 15.74 -13.35
CA LYS A 104 3.78 15.86 -14.36
C LYS A 104 3.41 14.53 -14.99
N ASN A 105 4.38 13.63 -15.09
CA ASN A 105 4.21 12.31 -15.68
C ASN A 105 4.52 11.27 -14.61
N ALA A 106 3.50 10.89 -13.83
CA ALA A 106 3.64 9.90 -12.78
C ALA A 106 3.24 8.51 -13.27
N VAL A 107 3.97 7.50 -12.85
CA VAL A 107 3.60 6.10 -13.01
C VAL A 107 3.37 5.48 -11.64
N ILE A 108 2.25 4.81 -11.47
CA ILE A 108 1.90 4.01 -10.30
C ILE A 108 1.96 2.54 -10.69
N ILE A 109 2.69 1.73 -9.92
CA ILE A 109 2.76 0.29 -10.15
C ILE A 109 2.51 -0.48 -8.87
N GLY A 110 1.51 -1.36 -8.89
CA GLY A 110 1.10 -2.18 -7.76
C GLY A 110 1.07 -3.66 -8.07
N GLY A 111 1.35 -4.50 -7.07
CA GLY A 111 1.28 -5.95 -7.19
C GLY A 111 0.49 -6.62 -6.09
N GLY A 112 -0.47 -7.48 -6.44
CA GLY A 112 -1.34 -8.18 -5.51
C GLY A 112 -2.06 -7.24 -4.55
N ILE A 113 -1.98 -7.48 -3.25
CA ILE A 113 -2.59 -6.62 -2.22
C ILE A 113 -1.92 -5.24 -2.11
N GLY A 114 -0.72 -5.08 -2.67
CA GLY A 114 -0.02 -3.78 -2.72
C GLY A 114 -0.71 -2.73 -3.60
N VAL A 115 -1.74 -3.09 -4.36
CA VAL A 115 -2.55 -2.12 -5.13
C VAL A 115 -3.40 -1.25 -4.20
N PHE A 116 -3.82 -1.76 -3.04
CA PHE A 116 -4.75 -1.07 -2.16
C PHE A 116 -4.26 0.29 -1.65
N PRO A 117 -3.02 0.43 -1.09
CA PRO A 117 -2.51 1.73 -0.63
C PRO A 117 -2.23 2.72 -1.76
N LEU A 118 -2.22 2.27 -3.01
CA LEU A 118 -1.98 3.13 -4.18
C LEU A 118 -3.26 3.82 -4.69
N TYR A 119 -4.45 3.36 -4.28
CA TYR A 119 -5.71 3.91 -4.75
C TYR A 119 -5.91 5.38 -4.35
N LYS A 120 -5.70 5.71 -3.06
CA LYS A 120 -5.76 7.11 -2.60
C LYS A 120 -4.74 7.99 -3.34
N LEU A 121 -3.57 7.46 -3.65
CA LEU A 121 -2.56 8.19 -4.43
C LEU A 121 -3.06 8.45 -5.87
N ALA A 122 -3.60 7.44 -6.54
CA ALA A 122 -4.15 7.57 -7.89
C ALA A 122 -5.29 8.62 -7.97
N LYS A 123 -6.14 8.71 -6.93
CA LYS A 123 -7.16 9.76 -6.82
C LYS A 123 -6.58 11.18 -6.72
N ASN A 124 -5.37 11.34 -6.20
CA ASN A 124 -4.80 12.66 -5.90
C ASN A 124 -3.81 13.17 -6.94
N ILE A 125 -3.37 12.30 -7.86
CA ILE A 125 -2.44 12.68 -8.94
C ILE A 125 -2.88 12.10 -10.27
N ASN A 126 -2.54 12.81 -11.35
CA ASN A 126 -2.69 12.25 -12.69
C ASN A 126 -1.55 11.25 -12.94
N ALA A 127 -1.89 9.97 -13.08
CA ALA A 127 -0.90 8.91 -13.25
C ALA A 127 -1.38 7.86 -14.25
N ASP A 128 -0.40 7.18 -14.87
CA ASP A 128 -0.60 5.94 -15.59
C ASP A 128 -0.36 4.78 -14.64
N VAL A 129 -1.30 3.84 -14.57
CA VAL A 129 -1.35 2.82 -13.52
C VAL A 129 -1.10 1.43 -14.10
N PHE A 130 -0.26 0.65 -13.42
CA PHE A 130 0.10 -0.72 -13.75
C PHE A 130 -0.26 -1.63 -12.57
N LEU A 131 -1.19 -2.57 -12.78
CA LEU A 131 -1.68 -3.48 -11.75
C LEU A 131 -1.30 -4.92 -12.11
N GLY A 132 -0.50 -5.55 -11.25
CA GLY A 132 -0.02 -6.93 -11.46
C GLY A 132 -0.66 -7.91 -10.49
N PHE A 133 -1.10 -9.04 -11.01
CA PHE A 133 -1.71 -10.12 -10.24
C PHE A 133 -1.17 -11.47 -10.68
N ARG A 134 -1.41 -12.52 -9.89
CA ARG A 134 -0.98 -13.88 -10.27
C ARG A 134 -1.83 -14.44 -11.40
N SER A 135 -3.15 -14.23 -11.35
CA SER A 135 -4.15 -14.82 -12.24
C SER A 135 -5.41 -13.94 -12.28
N LYS A 136 -6.28 -14.18 -13.25
CA LYS A 136 -7.51 -13.41 -13.47
C LYS A 136 -8.45 -13.38 -12.24
N ASP A 137 -8.57 -14.48 -11.51
CA ASP A 137 -9.40 -14.57 -10.29
C ASP A 137 -8.87 -13.74 -9.11
N ARG A 138 -7.63 -13.24 -9.23
CA ARG A 138 -7.01 -12.35 -8.23
C ARG A 138 -7.04 -10.88 -8.64
N VAL A 139 -7.58 -10.54 -9.83
CA VAL A 139 -7.70 -9.15 -10.28
C VAL A 139 -8.76 -8.43 -9.44
N VAL A 140 -8.37 -7.30 -8.86
CA VAL A 140 -9.24 -6.47 -8.02
C VAL A 140 -9.04 -5.00 -8.33
N MET A 141 -10.08 -4.18 -8.13
CA MET A 141 -10.07 -2.72 -8.24
C MET A 141 -9.72 -2.15 -9.63
N GLU A 142 -9.75 -2.93 -10.70
CA GLU A 142 -9.44 -2.44 -12.05
C GLU A 142 -10.38 -1.28 -12.45
N ASP A 143 -11.69 -1.45 -12.27
CA ASP A 143 -12.68 -0.40 -12.61
C ASP A 143 -12.47 0.85 -11.75
N GLU A 144 -12.23 0.67 -10.45
CA GLU A 144 -11.99 1.79 -9.53
C GLU A 144 -10.73 2.60 -9.92
N PHE A 145 -9.66 1.94 -10.35
CA PHE A 145 -8.47 2.65 -10.86
C PHE A 145 -8.71 3.30 -12.23
N ASN A 146 -9.49 2.67 -13.11
CA ASN A 146 -9.86 3.28 -14.39
C ASN A 146 -10.63 4.60 -14.22
N ASP A 147 -11.46 4.70 -13.16
CA ASP A 147 -12.24 5.90 -12.88
C ASP A 147 -11.39 7.11 -12.43
N VAL A 148 -10.17 6.86 -11.93
CA VAL A 148 -9.34 7.90 -11.29
C VAL A 148 -7.96 8.11 -11.93
N SER A 149 -7.62 7.34 -12.96
CA SER A 149 -6.30 7.36 -13.60
C SER A 149 -6.38 7.73 -15.07
N ASN A 150 -5.27 8.17 -15.67
CA ASN A 150 -5.23 8.45 -17.10
C ASN A 150 -5.36 7.17 -17.94
N MET A 151 -4.69 6.11 -17.47
CA MET A 151 -4.64 4.81 -18.13
C MET A 151 -4.39 3.73 -17.06
N VAL A 152 -5.01 2.56 -17.25
CA VAL A 152 -4.74 1.39 -16.43
C VAL A 152 -4.32 0.21 -17.31
N ILE A 153 -3.19 -0.39 -16.99
CA ILE A 153 -2.75 -1.66 -17.58
C ILE A 153 -2.78 -2.73 -16.49
N VAL A 154 -3.56 -3.76 -16.69
CA VAL A 154 -3.59 -4.94 -15.84
C VAL A 154 -2.79 -6.06 -16.49
N GLY A 155 -2.00 -6.77 -15.71
CA GLY A 155 -1.26 -7.96 -16.14
C GLY A 155 -1.39 -9.10 -15.15
N THR A 156 -1.32 -10.32 -15.67
CA THR A 156 -1.30 -11.54 -14.85
C THR A 156 -0.09 -12.38 -15.17
N ASP A 157 0.55 -12.92 -14.11
CA ASP A 157 1.78 -13.71 -14.24
C ASP A 157 1.57 -14.97 -15.10
N ASP A 158 0.36 -15.57 -15.01
CA ASP A 158 -0.04 -16.75 -15.78
C ASP A 158 -0.63 -16.44 -17.17
N GLY A 159 -0.78 -15.15 -17.52
CA GLY A 159 -1.34 -14.71 -18.80
C GLY A 159 -2.85 -14.93 -18.95
N SER A 160 -3.57 -15.22 -17.88
CA SER A 160 -5.02 -15.49 -17.92
C SER A 160 -5.86 -14.22 -18.15
N TYR A 161 -5.27 -13.02 -17.95
CA TYR A 161 -5.94 -11.73 -18.18
C TYR A 161 -4.94 -10.59 -18.41
N GLY A 162 -5.26 -9.68 -19.34
CA GLY A 162 -4.49 -8.48 -19.63
C GLY A 162 -3.10 -8.79 -20.21
N TYR A 163 -2.08 -8.06 -19.73
CA TYR A 163 -0.70 -8.30 -20.12
C TYR A 163 -0.22 -9.67 -19.59
N ASN A 164 0.37 -10.48 -20.45
CA ASN A 164 0.88 -11.79 -20.10
C ASN A 164 2.30 -11.69 -19.53
N GLY A 165 2.46 -11.87 -18.24
CA GLY A 165 3.73 -11.85 -17.52
C GLY A 165 3.82 -10.78 -16.43
N TYR A 166 5.03 -10.52 -15.97
CA TYR A 166 5.26 -9.60 -14.85
C TYR A 166 4.93 -8.16 -15.23
N ILE A 167 4.12 -7.49 -14.43
CA ILE A 167 3.66 -6.12 -14.68
C ILE A 167 4.82 -5.10 -14.77
N ALA A 168 5.93 -5.35 -14.08
CA ALA A 168 7.13 -4.51 -14.20
C ALA A 168 7.70 -4.51 -15.63
N SER A 169 7.56 -5.61 -16.38
CA SER A 169 7.97 -5.67 -17.79
C SER A 169 7.04 -4.87 -18.70
N ALA A 170 5.74 -4.86 -18.42
CA ALA A 170 4.80 -4.00 -19.13
C ALA A 170 5.12 -2.52 -18.92
N MET A 171 5.40 -2.12 -17.67
CA MET A 171 5.83 -0.77 -17.34
C MET A 171 7.16 -0.41 -18.04
N GLU A 172 8.12 -1.32 -18.06
CA GLU A 172 9.42 -1.09 -18.71
C GLU A 172 9.26 -0.81 -20.20
N GLN A 173 8.44 -1.60 -20.91
CA GLN A 173 8.11 -1.38 -22.33
C GLN A 173 7.38 -0.05 -22.55
N TYR A 174 6.45 0.31 -21.67
CA TYR A 174 5.76 1.60 -21.72
C TYR A 174 6.74 2.77 -21.62
N LEU A 175 7.70 2.69 -20.72
CA LEU A 175 8.72 3.73 -20.50
C LEU A 175 9.70 3.90 -21.66
N ASP A 176 9.73 3.01 -22.66
CA ASP A 176 10.52 3.18 -23.88
C ASP A 176 10.03 4.31 -24.78
N SER A 177 8.74 4.65 -24.69
CA SER A 177 8.09 5.65 -25.53
C SER A 177 7.40 6.79 -24.76
N HIS A 178 7.33 6.70 -23.43
CA HIS A 178 6.63 7.66 -22.58
C HIS A 178 7.57 8.27 -21.54
N LYS A 179 7.41 9.57 -21.31
CA LYS A 179 8.15 10.26 -20.23
C LYS A 179 7.58 9.88 -18.87
N CYS A 180 8.48 9.72 -17.90
CA CYS A 180 8.11 9.51 -16.51
C CYS A 180 9.05 10.32 -15.60
N ASP A 181 8.47 11.11 -14.72
CA ASP A 181 9.21 11.94 -13.76
C ASP A 181 9.35 11.23 -12.40
N MET A 182 8.39 10.37 -12.05
CA MET A 182 8.33 9.67 -10.76
C MET A 182 7.57 8.35 -10.89
N ILE A 183 8.12 7.30 -10.29
CA ILE A 183 7.46 6.01 -10.12
C ILE A 183 7.06 5.84 -8.65
N TYR A 184 5.83 5.45 -8.40
CA TYR A 184 5.30 5.07 -7.09
C TYR A 184 4.96 3.59 -7.08
N SER A 185 5.49 2.83 -6.14
CA SER A 185 5.36 1.38 -6.16
C SER A 185 5.00 0.78 -4.79
N CYS A 186 4.12 -0.22 -4.80
CA CYS A 186 3.81 -1.06 -3.65
C CYS A 186 3.47 -2.48 -4.10
N GLY A 187 4.05 -3.50 -3.45
CA GLY A 187 3.79 -4.89 -3.79
C GLY A 187 4.88 -5.85 -3.32
N PRO A 188 4.90 -7.07 -3.88
CA PRO A 188 5.87 -8.08 -3.49
C PRO A 188 7.32 -7.66 -3.73
N MET A 189 8.22 -8.08 -2.84
CA MET A 189 9.64 -7.73 -2.91
C MET A 189 10.29 -7.98 -4.28
N PRO A 190 10.05 -9.10 -4.99
CA PRO A 190 10.61 -9.29 -6.33
C PRO A 190 10.16 -8.21 -7.32
N MET A 191 8.90 -7.76 -7.25
CA MET A 191 8.39 -6.67 -8.09
C MET A 191 9.10 -5.35 -7.73
N LEU A 192 9.20 -5.00 -6.44
CA LEU A 192 9.88 -3.77 -5.99
C LEU A 192 11.34 -3.74 -6.43
N LYS A 193 12.06 -4.86 -6.37
CA LYS A 193 13.44 -4.99 -6.89
C LYS A 193 13.52 -4.73 -8.39
N ALA A 194 12.59 -5.30 -9.17
CA ALA A 194 12.53 -5.07 -10.62
C ALA A 194 12.24 -3.60 -10.94
N VAL A 195 11.24 -3.01 -10.28
CA VAL A 195 10.87 -1.60 -10.44
C VAL A 195 12.04 -0.67 -10.09
N LYS A 196 12.73 -0.91 -8.96
CA LYS A 196 13.92 -0.15 -8.55
C LYS A 196 14.99 -0.21 -9.64
N LYS A 197 15.32 -1.40 -10.15
CA LYS A 197 16.32 -1.58 -11.22
C LYS A 197 15.95 -0.84 -12.49
N ILE A 198 14.68 -0.88 -12.91
CA ILE A 198 14.18 -0.16 -14.08
C ILE A 198 14.31 1.36 -13.86
N ALA A 199 13.89 1.87 -12.72
CA ALA A 199 13.96 3.27 -12.36
C ALA A 199 15.42 3.78 -12.37
N GLU A 200 16.34 3.06 -11.72
CA GLU A 200 17.77 3.39 -11.67
C GLU A 200 18.41 3.40 -13.07
N SER A 201 18.12 2.39 -13.91
CA SER A 201 18.68 2.31 -15.28
C SER A 201 18.25 3.46 -16.18
N ARG A 202 17.12 4.10 -15.86
CA ARG A 202 16.52 5.20 -16.63
C ARG A 202 16.70 6.57 -15.96
N GLY A 203 17.32 6.61 -14.76
CA GLY A 203 17.48 7.85 -13.99
C GLY A 203 16.17 8.43 -13.47
N ILE A 204 15.11 7.62 -13.33
CA ILE A 204 13.80 8.03 -12.85
C ILE A 204 13.77 7.87 -11.33
N LYS A 205 13.26 8.88 -10.62
CA LYS A 205 13.03 8.77 -9.17
C LYS A 205 11.91 7.77 -8.88
N CYS A 206 12.08 6.98 -7.82
CA CYS A 206 11.13 5.96 -7.45
C CYS A 206 10.89 5.96 -5.94
N GLN A 207 9.63 5.96 -5.52
CA GLN A 207 9.23 5.73 -4.14
C GLN A 207 8.61 4.33 -4.03
N VAL A 208 9.02 3.59 -2.99
CA VAL A 208 8.56 2.23 -2.71
C VAL A 208 7.94 2.16 -1.33
N SER A 209 6.78 1.51 -1.22
CA SER A 209 6.16 1.20 0.06
C SER A 209 6.57 -0.21 0.50
N LEU A 210 7.20 -0.30 1.67
CA LEU A 210 7.72 -1.55 2.23
C LEU A 210 6.76 -2.15 3.24
N GLU A 211 6.68 -3.47 3.25
CA GLU A 211 6.00 -4.25 4.26
C GLU A 211 7.01 -4.88 5.22
N GLN A 212 6.74 -4.79 6.53
CA GLN A 212 7.52 -5.48 7.56
C GLN A 212 6.61 -5.98 8.69
N ARG A 213 7.07 -7.00 9.40
CA ARG A 213 6.39 -7.44 10.62
C ARG A 213 6.42 -6.30 11.64
N MET A 214 5.29 -6.04 12.29
CA MET A 214 5.19 -4.97 13.28
C MET A 214 4.78 -5.53 14.64
N GLY A 215 5.41 -4.99 15.69
CA GLY A 215 5.00 -5.22 17.07
C GLY A 215 4.25 -4.02 17.62
N CYS A 216 4.90 -2.86 17.79
CA CYS A 216 4.31 -1.68 18.44
C CYS A 216 3.66 -0.67 17.48
N GLY A 217 4.11 -0.58 16.22
CA GLY A 217 3.66 0.43 15.25
C GLY A 217 4.11 1.87 15.49
N ILE A 218 4.84 2.14 16.59
CA ILE A 218 5.22 3.50 17.04
C ILE A 218 6.74 3.69 17.21
N GLY A 219 7.54 2.82 16.62
CA GLY A 219 9.00 2.94 16.61
C GLY A 219 9.74 2.47 17.88
N ALA A 220 9.05 1.91 18.89
CA ALA A 220 9.68 1.54 20.16
C ALA A 220 10.36 0.16 20.15
N CYS A 221 9.80 -0.84 19.44
CA CYS A 221 10.22 -2.24 19.57
C CYS A 221 11.26 -2.72 18.55
N LEU A 222 11.60 -1.94 17.53
CA LEU A 222 12.56 -2.23 16.46
C LEU A 222 12.22 -3.45 15.56
N VAL A 223 11.07 -4.10 15.73
CA VAL A 223 10.69 -5.30 14.96
C VAL A 223 10.57 -5.02 13.46
N CYS A 224 10.11 -3.82 13.07
CA CYS A 224 9.91 -3.42 11.69
C CYS A 224 11.13 -2.74 11.05
N SER A 225 12.35 -3.04 11.52
CA SER A 225 13.56 -2.45 10.95
C SER A 225 13.81 -2.98 9.54
N CYS A 226 14.13 -2.07 8.62
CA CYS A 226 14.64 -2.36 7.28
C CYS A 226 16.03 -1.78 7.11
N GLU A 227 16.84 -2.37 6.24
CA GLU A 227 18.20 -1.90 5.95
C GLU A 227 18.15 -0.73 4.96
N THR A 228 18.95 0.30 5.25
CA THR A 228 19.10 1.46 4.37
C THR A 228 20.46 1.42 3.69
N ASN A 229 20.66 2.23 2.65
CA ASN A 229 21.94 2.40 1.98
C ASN A 229 22.89 3.37 2.72
N LYS A 230 22.55 3.76 3.96
CA LYS A 230 23.37 4.63 4.81
C LYS A 230 24.32 3.79 5.68
N GLU A 231 25.38 4.41 6.16
CA GLU A 231 26.35 3.78 7.07
C GLU A 231 26.11 4.20 8.53
N GLY A 232 26.73 3.46 9.46
CA GLY A 232 26.71 3.79 10.88
C GLY A 232 25.36 3.55 11.55
N THR A 233 24.94 4.49 12.39
CA THR A 233 23.70 4.43 13.17
C THR A 233 22.44 4.49 12.30
N ASP A 234 22.55 5.05 11.10
CA ASP A 234 21.46 5.24 10.16
C ASP A 234 21.27 4.06 9.19
N ARG A 235 22.05 2.99 9.38
CA ARG A 235 21.95 1.76 8.57
C ARG A 235 20.57 1.11 8.61
N TYR A 236 19.78 1.34 9.65
CA TYR A 236 18.46 0.77 9.80
C TYR A 236 17.42 1.86 9.98
N ALA A 237 16.32 1.75 9.26
CA ALA A 237 15.11 2.54 9.42
C ALA A 237 13.96 1.68 9.93
N LYS A 238 13.00 2.29 10.60
CA LYS A 238 11.79 1.61 11.10
C LYS A 238 10.65 1.88 10.13
N VAL A 239 10.13 0.84 9.51
CA VAL A 239 9.02 0.96 8.54
C VAL A 239 7.81 1.65 9.15
N CYS A 240 7.54 1.45 10.46
CA CYS A 240 6.38 2.06 11.11
C CYS A 240 6.49 3.57 11.37
N THR A 241 7.71 4.15 11.43
CA THR A 241 7.91 5.58 11.76
C THR A 241 8.75 6.33 10.74
N ASN A 242 9.69 5.69 10.06
CA ASN A 242 10.47 6.32 8.99
C ASN A 242 9.89 6.04 7.60
N GLY A 243 9.13 4.93 7.46
CA GLY A 243 8.37 4.53 6.30
C GLY A 243 6.87 4.55 6.60
N PRO A 244 6.05 3.75 5.90
CA PRO A 244 6.45 2.63 5.03
C PRO A 244 7.02 3.06 3.68
N VAL A 245 6.86 4.30 3.27
CA VAL A 245 7.34 4.79 1.99
C VAL A 245 8.76 5.35 2.10
N PHE A 246 9.62 4.95 1.18
CA PHE A 246 11.00 5.40 1.05
C PHE A 246 11.32 5.69 -0.41
N TYR A 247 12.29 6.56 -0.68
CA TYR A 247 12.92 6.55 -1.98
C TYR A 247 13.68 5.24 -2.18
N SER A 248 13.54 4.63 -3.35
CA SER A 248 14.13 3.31 -3.63
C SER A 248 15.66 3.29 -3.50
N GLU A 249 16.29 4.44 -3.71
CA GLU A 249 17.74 4.65 -3.54
C GLU A 249 18.18 4.69 -2.07
N GLU A 250 17.27 4.90 -1.10
CA GLU A 250 17.58 4.99 0.32
C GLU A 250 17.57 3.64 1.03
N VAL A 251 16.93 2.64 0.46
CA VAL A 251 16.70 1.34 1.10
C VAL A 251 17.30 0.19 0.31
N THR A 252 17.78 -0.80 1.06
CA THR A 252 18.21 -2.08 0.51
C THR A 252 16.99 -3.00 0.49
N LEU A 253 16.59 -3.45 -0.70
CA LEU A 253 15.45 -4.36 -0.87
C LEU A 253 15.95 -5.81 -0.71
N ASN A 254 16.20 -6.22 0.54
CA ASN A 254 16.56 -7.59 0.89
C ASN A 254 15.30 -8.45 1.08
N ASP A 255 15.46 -9.78 0.92
CA ASP A 255 14.40 -10.76 1.16
C ASP A 255 14.15 -10.97 2.65
#